data_42bee3b8ce9b78873b406a5fa8542e4c
#
_entry.id   42bee3b8ce9b78873b406a5fa8542e4c
#
_cell.length_a   1.000
_cell.length_b   1.000
_cell.length_c   1.000
_cell.angle_alpha   90.00
_cell.angle_beta   90.00
_cell.angle_gamma   90.00
#
_symmetry.space_group_name_H-M   'P 1'
#
loop_
_entity.id
_entity.type
_entity.pdbx_description
1 polymer ?
#
loop_
_entity_poly.entity_id
_entity_poly.type
_entity_poly.pdbx_seq_one_letter_code
_entity_poly.pdbx_strand_id
1 'polypeptide(L)'
;ETHRDDCTLCQNHCQRTIATFSDGRVFVSGNRCDRGAEVNNRKMARLPKPELPNVFEAKYKRLFGYRRLPVKKAFRGDLGLPRALNMYENYPFWFTTLSALGYRVMISGRSSHALFEKGMESIASENICYPAKLNNGHVEDLVQRGVKRIFDPCIRFEQVSVADADAHFNCPVVASYPEVIRANVESLRDENVELISPFLSLADPAKLAERLAEIFANDGVTVD
;
A
#
# COMPACT_ATOMS: atom_id res chain seq x y z
N GLU A 1 29.79 21.39 -8.26
CA GLU A 1 29.73 21.77 -9.68
C GLU A 1 28.37 21.37 -10.23
N THR A 2 27.78 22.22 -11.10
CA THR A 2 26.46 21.98 -11.65
C THR A 2 26.51 22.17 -13.17
N HIS A 3 25.95 21.22 -13.93
CA HIS A 3 25.78 21.33 -15.36
C HIS A 3 24.40 20.83 -15.81
N ARG A 4 23.98 21.19 -17.02
CA ARG A 4 22.73 20.76 -17.63
C ARG A 4 23.02 19.82 -18.78
N ASP A 5 22.17 18.80 -18.95
CA ASP A 5 22.16 17.91 -20.10
C ASP A 5 20.73 17.53 -20.52
N ASP A 6 20.58 16.95 -21.69
CA ASP A 6 19.33 16.36 -22.15
C ASP A 6 19.39 14.83 -22.01
N CYS A 7 18.37 14.27 -21.38
CA CYS A 7 18.25 12.82 -21.20
C CYS A 7 17.97 12.13 -22.55
N THR A 8 18.79 11.16 -22.91
CA THR A 8 18.69 10.42 -24.18
C THR A 8 18.02 9.05 -24.04
N LEU A 9 17.43 8.72 -22.88
CA LEU A 9 16.91 7.39 -22.58
C LEU A 9 15.53 7.08 -23.19
N CYS A 10 14.79 8.11 -23.60
CA CYS A 10 13.51 7.99 -24.28
C CYS A 10 13.19 9.27 -25.07
N GLN A 11 12.06 9.28 -25.78
CA GLN A 11 11.64 10.41 -26.63
C GLN A 11 11.27 11.70 -25.86
N ASN A 12 11.17 11.66 -24.53
CA ASN A 12 10.84 12.86 -23.74
C ASN A 12 11.99 13.86 -23.64
N HIS A 13 13.22 13.45 -23.88
CA HIS A 13 14.41 14.31 -23.85
C HIS A 13 14.42 15.32 -22.68
N CYS A 14 14.15 14.82 -21.45
CA CYS A 14 14.05 15.67 -20.27
C CYS A 14 15.33 16.47 -20.07
N GLN A 15 15.23 17.79 -19.96
CA GLN A 15 16.33 18.64 -19.56
C GLN A 15 16.65 18.40 -18.09
N ARG A 16 17.83 17.91 -17.78
CA ARG A 16 18.27 17.58 -16.42
C ARG A 16 19.31 18.57 -15.92
N THR A 17 19.30 18.80 -14.64
CA THR A 17 20.37 19.51 -13.93
C THR A 17 21.09 18.50 -13.06
N ILE A 18 22.39 18.37 -13.27
CA ILE A 18 23.28 17.43 -12.57
C ILE A 18 24.18 18.24 -11.66
N ALA A 19 24.05 18.02 -10.34
CA ALA A 19 24.88 18.64 -9.32
C ALA A 19 25.87 17.61 -8.76
N THR A 20 27.16 17.88 -8.87
CA THR A 20 28.24 17.07 -8.27
C THR A 20 28.77 17.80 -7.05
N PHE A 21 28.69 17.13 -5.90
CA PHE A 21 29.17 17.64 -4.61
C PHE A 21 30.69 17.38 -4.45
N SER A 22 31.32 18.07 -3.51
CA SER A 22 32.76 17.93 -3.22
C SER A 22 33.16 16.53 -2.76
N ASP A 23 32.22 15.77 -2.19
CA ASP A 23 32.39 14.39 -1.76
C ASP A 23 32.12 13.35 -2.88
N GLY A 24 31.91 13.81 -4.10
CA GLY A 24 31.66 12.96 -5.27
C GLY A 24 30.21 12.48 -5.42
N ARG A 25 29.30 12.84 -4.51
CA ARG A 25 27.88 12.55 -4.69
C ARG A 25 27.30 13.34 -5.86
N VAL A 26 26.38 12.73 -6.57
CA VAL A 26 25.69 13.34 -7.71
C VAL A 26 24.20 13.38 -7.43
N PHE A 27 23.60 14.53 -7.63
CA PHE A 27 22.16 14.73 -7.58
C PHE A 27 21.66 15.13 -8.96
N VAL A 28 20.57 14.50 -9.40
CA VAL A 28 19.92 14.79 -10.69
C VAL A 28 18.52 15.32 -10.43
N SER A 29 18.18 16.44 -11.07
CA SER A 29 16.82 17.01 -11.05
C SER A 29 16.36 17.31 -12.47
N GLY A 30 15.04 17.55 -12.65
CA GLY A 30 14.43 17.78 -13.97
C GLY A 30 14.10 16.50 -14.73
N ASN A 31 14.49 15.32 -14.22
CA ASN A 31 14.07 14.03 -14.75
C ASN A 31 12.58 13.79 -14.47
N ARG A 32 11.85 13.26 -15.46
CA ARG A 32 10.42 12.91 -15.32
C ARG A 32 10.22 11.44 -14.91
N CYS A 33 11.28 10.65 -14.80
CA CYS A 33 11.23 9.25 -14.36
C CYS A 33 12.55 8.85 -13.70
N ASP A 34 12.51 7.77 -12.94
CA ASP A 34 13.68 7.24 -12.20
C ASP A 34 14.84 6.85 -13.11
N ARG A 35 14.56 6.37 -14.35
CA ARG A 35 15.60 6.04 -15.32
C ARG A 35 16.51 7.23 -15.64
N GLY A 36 15.95 8.45 -15.69
CA GLY A 36 16.72 9.67 -15.92
C GLY A 36 17.67 10.00 -14.77
N ALA A 37 17.33 9.63 -13.53
CA ALA A 37 18.19 9.78 -12.36
C ALA A 37 19.24 8.66 -12.24
N GLU A 38 18.88 7.41 -12.59
CA GLU A 38 19.71 6.21 -12.40
C GLU A 38 20.98 6.18 -13.26
N VAL A 39 20.98 6.80 -14.44
CA VAL A 39 22.13 6.78 -15.34
C VAL A 39 23.42 7.30 -14.68
N ASN A 40 23.29 8.28 -13.80
CA ASN A 40 24.43 8.82 -13.07
C ASN A 40 24.66 8.08 -11.73
N ASN A 41 23.64 7.42 -11.19
CA ASN A 41 23.77 6.60 -9.98
C ASN A 41 24.52 5.27 -10.21
N ARG A 42 24.67 4.80 -11.45
CA ARG A 42 25.50 3.61 -11.73
C ARG A 42 26.97 3.79 -11.34
N LYS A 43 27.49 5.02 -11.33
CA LYS A 43 28.82 5.33 -10.76
C LYS A 43 28.81 5.27 -9.23
N MET A 44 27.70 5.63 -8.59
CA MET A 44 27.53 5.55 -7.13
C MET A 44 27.27 4.13 -6.63
N ALA A 45 26.77 3.22 -7.46
CA ALA A 45 26.64 1.80 -7.10
C ALA A 45 27.97 1.10 -6.76
N ARG A 46 29.12 1.79 -7.00
CA ARG A 46 30.46 1.33 -6.61
C ARG A 46 30.96 1.92 -5.29
N LEU A 47 30.21 2.83 -4.67
CA LEU A 47 30.52 3.25 -3.30
C LEU A 47 30.28 2.07 -2.34
N PRO A 48 31.17 1.85 -1.37
CA PRO A 48 30.94 0.82 -0.37
C PRO A 48 29.57 1.03 0.25
N LYS A 49 28.79 -0.05 0.33
CA LYS A 49 27.47 0.01 0.98
C LYS A 49 27.70 0.55 2.39
N PRO A 50 26.92 1.56 2.82
CA PRO A 50 27.05 2.06 4.18
C PRO A 50 26.91 0.89 5.16
N GLU A 51 27.77 0.83 6.17
CA GLU A 51 27.73 -0.18 7.24
C GLU A 51 26.42 -0.13 8.05
N LEU A 52 25.68 0.97 7.92
CA LEU A 52 24.41 1.16 8.61
C LEU A 52 23.33 0.23 8.02
N PRO A 53 22.58 -0.45 8.88
CA PRO A 53 21.48 -1.30 8.44
C PRO A 53 20.38 -0.47 7.76
N ASN A 54 19.77 -1.03 6.71
CA ASN A 54 18.62 -0.41 6.06
C ASN A 54 17.37 -0.57 6.96
N VAL A 55 17.06 0.47 7.73
CA VAL A 55 15.94 0.47 8.67
C VAL A 55 14.58 0.39 7.97
N PHE A 56 14.45 0.88 6.73
CA PHE A 56 13.21 0.75 5.95
C PHE A 56 12.95 -0.71 5.58
N GLU A 57 13.98 -1.44 5.15
CA GLU A 57 13.83 -2.86 4.85
C GLU A 57 13.55 -3.68 6.11
N ALA A 58 14.16 -3.32 7.23
CA ALA A 58 13.89 -3.92 8.53
C ALA A 58 12.45 -3.66 9.00
N LYS A 59 11.98 -2.41 8.91
CA LYS A 59 10.57 -2.02 9.17
C LYS A 59 9.63 -2.83 8.29
N TYR A 60 9.88 -2.88 6.99
CA TYR A 60 9.02 -3.59 6.03
C TYR A 60 8.90 -5.08 6.35
N LYS A 61 10.03 -5.76 6.62
CA LYS A 61 10.03 -7.18 6.99
C LYS A 61 9.27 -7.43 8.28
N ARG A 62 9.42 -6.56 9.27
CA ARG A 62 8.71 -6.68 10.55
C ARG A 62 7.22 -6.42 10.39
N LEU A 63 6.84 -5.40 9.62
CA LEU A 63 5.46 -4.98 9.41
C LEU A 63 4.64 -6.05 8.70
N PHE A 64 5.20 -6.71 7.67
CA PHE A 64 4.50 -7.69 6.84
C PHE A 64 4.96 -9.15 7.07
N GLY A 65 5.78 -9.40 8.07
CA GLY A 65 6.40 -10.70 8.35
C GLY A 65 5.49 -11.71 9.06
N TYR A 66 4.19 -11.48 9.11
CA TYR A 66 3.24 -12.35 9.79
C TYR A 66 2.94 -13.63 9.00
N ARG A 67 2.85 -14.74 9.73
CA ARG A 67 2.53 -16.03 9.14
C ARG A 67 1.02 -16.27 9.18
N ARG A 68 0.40 -16.33 8.01
CA ARG A 68 -1.04 -16.59 7.85
C ARG A 68 -1.46 -17.94 8.48
N LEU A 69 -2.72 -18.05 8.90
CA LEU A 69 -3.29 -19.28 9.40
C LEU A 69 -3.23 -20.40 8.34
N PRO A 70 -2.94 -21.64 8.74
CA PRO A 70 -3.14 -22.78 7.86
C PRO A 70 -4.63 -22.96 7.54
N VAL A 71 -4.94 -23.47 6.35
CA VAL A 71 -6.32 -23.65 5.85
C VAL A 71 -7.22 -24.35 6.89
N LYS A 72 -6.72 -25.39 7.56
CA LYS A 72 -7.46 -26.15 8.57
C LYS A 72 -7.88 -25.35 9.80
N LYS A 73 -7.20 -24.23 10.09
CA LYS A 73 -7.51 -23.34 11.24
C LYS A 73 -8.30 -22.10 10.82
N ALA A 74 -8.43 -21.84 9.55
CA ALA A 74 -9.12 -20.68 8.99
C ALA A 74 -10.59 -21.03 8.70
N PHE A 75 -11.38 -21.19 9.74
CA PHE A 75 -12.76 -21.67 9.62
C PHE A 75 -13.70 -20.65 8.96
N ARG A 76 -13.29 -19.37 8.83
CA ARG A 76 -14.01 -18.32 8.09
C ARG A 76 -13.46 -18.09 6.68
N GLY A 77 -12.50 -18.90 6.22
CA GLY A 77 -11.94 -18.83 4.87
C GLY A 77 -10.90 -17.75 4.66
N ASP A 78 -10.62 -17.46 3.39
CA ASP A 78 -9.62 -16.50 2.97
C ASP A 78 -10.18 -15.08 2.95
N LEU A 79 -9.41 -14.11 3.43
CA LEU A 79 -9.74 -12.68 3.38
C LEU A 79 -8.52 -11.89 2.90
N GLY A 80 -8.66 -11.21 1.76
CA GLY A 80 -7.61 -10.42 1.13
C GLY A 80 -7.39 -9.09 1.84
N LEU A 81 -6.14 -8.65 1.95
CA LEU A 81 -5.76 -7.29 2.35
C LEU A 81 -4.84 -6.70 1.29
N PRO A 82 -5.19 -5.57 0.65
CA PRO A 82 -4.27 -4.86 -0.24
C PRO A 82 -3.12 -4.25 0.58
N ARG A 83 -1.88 -4.42 0.11
CA ARG A 83 -0.68 -3.88 0.76
C ARG A 83 -0.41 -2.46 0.30
N ALA A 84 -1.33 -1.56 0.57
CA ALA A 84 -1.27 -0.18 0.12
C ALA A 84 -1.66 0.81 1.22
N LEU A 85 -1.34 2.07 1.01
CA LEU A 85 -1.77 3.21 1.83
C LEU A 85 -1.51 2.97 3.33
N ASN A 86 -2.55 3.13 4.18
CA ASN A 86 -2.44 2.99 5.63
C ASN A 86 -2.17 1.55 6.11
N MET A 87 -2.22 0.54 5.25
CA MET A 87 -1.76 -0.82 5.62
C MET A 87 -0.26 -0.84 5.97
N TYR A 88 0.52 0.14 5.53
CA TYR A 88 1.91 0.32 5.96
C TYR A 88 2.06 0.74 7.44
N GLU A 89 0.97 1.05 8.13
CA GLU A 89 0.92 1.28 9.57
C GLU A 89 0.00 0.24 10.25
N ASN A 90 -1.16 -0.05 9.68
CA ASN A 90 -2.24 -0.78 10.33
C ASN A 90 -2.25 -2.29 10.06
N TYR A 91 -1.38 -2.82 9.18
CA TYR A 91 -1.38 -4.25 8.85
C TYR A 91 -1.21 -5.17 10.08
N PRO A 92 -0.32 -4.91 11.06
CA PRO A 92 -0.20 -5.74 12.25
C PRO A 92 -1.51 -5.87 13.04
N PHE A 93 -2.23 -4.75 13.17
CA PHE A 93 -3.54 -4.70 13.82
C PHE A 93 -4.57 -5.55 13.06
N TRP A 94 -4.75 -5.29 11.76
CA TRP A 94 -5.71 -6.02 10.94
C TRP A 94 -5.38 -7.49 10.83
N PHE A 95 -4.11 -7.83 10.63
CA PHE A 95 -3.68 -9.23 10.60
C PHE A 95 -4.03 -9.97 11.89
N THR A 96 -3.74 -9.36 13.03
CA THR A 96 -3.98 -9.97 14.35
C THR A 96 -5.47 -10.15 14.60
N THR A 97 -6.25 -9.10 14.40
CA THR A 97 -7.71 -9.10 14.58
C THR A 97 -8.39 -10.14 13.68
N LEU A 98 -8.13 -10.07 12.38
CA LEU A 98 -8.78 -10.96 11.41
C LEU A 98 -8.34 -12.42 11.58
N SER A 99 -7.07 -12.66 11.96
CA SER A 99 -6.61 -14.01 12.28
C SER A 99 -7.24 -14.55 13.56
N ALA A 100 -7.42 -13.72 14.59
CA ALA A 100 -8.13 -14.11 15.82
C ALA A 100 -9.60 -14.43 15.54
N LEU A 101 -10.22 -13.70 14.61
CA LEU A 101 -11.57 -14.00 14.11
C LEU A 101 -11.64 -15.26 13.23
N GLY A 102 -10.53 -15.91 12.94
CA GLY A 102 -10.49 -17.18 12.19
C GLY A 102 -10.40 -17.04 10.67
N TYR A 103 -10.06 -15.85 10.16
CA TYR A 103 -9.78 -15.67 8.74
C TYR A 103 -8.32 -15.99 8.39
N ARG A 104 -8.10 -16.54 7.22
CA ARG A 104 -6.78 -16.67 6.61
C ARG A 104 -6.46 -15.39 5.84
N VAL A 105 -5.67 -14.53 6.43
CA VAL A 105 -5.31 -13.26 5.83
C VAL A 105 -4.38 -13.45 4.63
N MET A 106 -4.85 -13.02 3.47
CA MET A 106 -4.16 -13.08 2.18
C MET A 106 -3.70 -11.68 1.78
N ILE A 107 -2.45 -11.34 2.06
CA ILE A 107 -1.90 -10.04 1.66
C ILE A 107 -1.44 -10.07 0.20
N SER A 108 -1.68 -8.98 -0.54
CA SER A 108 -1.19 -8.81 -1.90
C SER A 108 0.35 -8.77 -2.00
N GLY A 109 0.88 -8.91 -3.19
CA GLY A 109 2.32 -8.88 -3.46
C GLY A 109 3.03 -7.61 -2.97
N ARG A 110 4.36 -7.56 -3.06
CA ARG A 110 5.12 -6.34 -2.80
C ARG A 110 4.89 -5.34 -3.92
N SER A 111 4.73 -4.06 -3.58
CA SER A 111 4.59 -2.98 -4.56
C SER A 111 5.77 -2.98 -5.54
N SER A 112 5.47 -2.92 -6.81
CA SER A 112 6.42 -2.89 -7.92
C SER A 112 5.77 -2.21 -9.11
N HIS A 113 6.56 -1.85 -10.13
CA HIS A 113 6.01 -1.33 -11.39
C HIS A 113 5.08 -2.35 -12.06
N ALA A 114 5.45 -3.62 -12.10
CA ALA A 114 4.61 -4.67 -12.66
C ALA A 114 3.28 -4.85 -11.91
N LEU A 115 3.26 -4.59 -10.59
CA LEU A 115 2.00 -4.58 -9.83
C LEU A 115 1.17 -3.34 -10.13
N PHE A 116 1.79 -2.18 -10.31
CA PHE A 116 1.11 -0.96 -10.76
C PHE A 116 0.44 -1.16 -12.12
N GLU A 117 1.13 -1.78 -13.08
CA GLU A 117 0.61 -2.06 -14.43
C GLU A 117 -0.65 -2.92 -14.39
N LYS A 118 -0.78 -3.86 -13.44
CA LYS A 118 -1.99 -4.68 -13.30
C LYS A 118 -3.26 -3.85 -13.06
N GLY A 119 -3.16 -2.76 -12.32
CA GLY A 119 -4.31 -1.92 -11.96
C GLY A 119 -4.42 -0.63 -12.78
N MET A 120 -3.56 -0.42 -13.77
CA MET A 120 -3.44 0.87 -14.45
C MET A 120 -4.73 1.29 -15.18
N GLU A 121 -5.44 0.36 -15.77
CA GLU A 121 -6.67 0.62 -16.53
C GLU A 121 -7.84 1.05 -15.64
N SER A 122 -7.82 0.67 -14.36
CA SER A 122 -8.87 1.01 -13.39
C SER A 122 -8.59 2.29 -12.59
N ILE A 123 -7.51 3.03 -12.91
CA ILE A 123 -7.18 4.28 -12.23
C ILE A 123 -8.13 5.39 -12.67
N ALA A 124 -8.98 5.86 -11.77
CA ALA A 124 -10.02 6.84 -12.06
C ALA A 124 -9.49 8.26 -12.40
N SER A 125 -8.27 8.61 -11.99
CA SER A 125 -7.70 9.95 -12.18
C SER A 125 -6.18 9.92 -12.25
N GLU A 126 -5.63 10.63 -13.25
CA GLU A 126 -4.19 10.81 -13.37
C GLU A 126 -3.58 11.66 -12.24
N ASN A 127 -4.37 12.53 -11.63
CA ASN A 127 -3.93 13.47 -10.59
C ASN A 127 -3.86 12.84 -9.20
N ILE A 128 -4.32 11.60 -9.02
CA ILE A 128 -4.23 10.92 -7.73
C ILE A 128 -2.77 10.54 -7.42
N CYS A 129 -2.41 10.51 -6.15
CA CYS A 129 -1.06 10.15 -5.73
C CYS A 129 -0.68 8.71 -6.11
N TYR A 130 0.59 8.47 -6.39
CA TYR A 130 1.08 7.16 -6.82
C TYR A 130 0.79 6.02 -5.82
N PRO A 131 0.89 6.21 -4.48
CA PRO A 131 0.50 5.19 -3.53
C PRO A 131 -0.97 4.74 -3.65
N ALA A 132 -1.88 5.66 -3.97
CA ALA A 132 -3.28 5.31 -4.22
C ALA A 132 -3.44 4.52 -5.53
N LYS A 133 -2.75 4.93 -6.61
CA LYS A 133 -2.72 4.19 -7.87
C LYS A 133 -2.24 2.75 -7.70
N LEU A 134 -1.27 2.53 -6.81
CA LEU A 134 -0.81 1.19 -6.46
C LEU A 134 -1.92 0.33 -5.83
N ASN A 135 -2.88 0.93 -5.13
CA ASN A 135 -3.96 0.16 -4.51
C ASN A 135 -4.81 -0.58 -5.55
N ASN A 136 -5.06 0.02 -6.72
CA ASN A 136 -5.71 -0.67 -7.85
C ASN A 136 -4.96 -1.96 -8.21
N GLY A 137 -3.64 -1.88 -8.38
CA GLY A 137 -2.81 -3.06 -8.68
C GLY A 137 -2.77 -4.09 -7.55
N HIS A 138 -2.84 -3.67 -6.29
CA HIS A 138 -2.90 -4.58 -5.16
C HIS A 138 -4.23 -5.35 -5.10
N VAL A 139 -5.34 -4.70 -5.42
CA VAL A 139 -6.65 -5.35 -5.50
C VAL A 139 -6.66 -6.34 -6.68
N GLU A 140 -6.20 -5.93 -7.86
CA GLU A 140 -6.07 -6.81 -9.02
C GLU A 140 -5.18 -8.04 -8.74
N ASP A 141 -4.08 -7.87 -8.00
CA ASP A 141 -3.22 -8.99 -7.61
C ASP A 141 -3.96 -10.01 -6.74
N LEU A 142 -4.82 -9.55 -5.84
CA LEU A 142 -5.64 -10.43 -5.00
C LEU A 142 -6.70 -11.16 -5.82
N VAL A 143 -7.38 -10.46 -6.73
CA VAL A 143 -8.38 -11.04 -7.64
C VAL A 143 -7.74 -12.13 -8.51
N GLN A 144 -6.62 -11.83 -9.17
CA GLN A 144 -5.87 -12.79 -10.01
C GLN A 144 -5.37 -14.01 -9.22
N ARG A 145 -5.15 -13.88 -7.93
CA ARG A 145 -4.80 -15.00 -7.04
C ARG A 145 -6.00 -15.78 -6.53
N GLY A 146 -7.19 -15.49 -7.03
CA GLY A 146 -8.44 -16.20 -6.70
C GLY A 146 -9.05 -15.84 -5.35
N VAL A 147 -8.64 -14.73 -4.74
CA VAL A 147 -9.24 -14.25 -3.48
C VAL A 147 -10.63 -13.70 -3.77
N LYS A 148 -11.64 -14.22 -3.11
CA LYS A 148 -13.05 -13.88 -3.37
C LYS A 148 -13.64 -12.85 -2.40
N ARG A 149 -12.94 -12.54 -1.32
CA ARG A 149 -13.32 -11.50 -0.36
C ARG A 149 -12.10 -10.65 -0.03
N ILE A 150 -12.22 -9.34 -0.18
CA ILE A 150 -11.14 -8.37 0.08
C ILE A 150 -11.64 -7.36 1.10
N PHE A 151 -10.88 -7.18 2.17
CA PHE A 151 -11.14 -6.16 3.19
C PHE A 151 -10.18 -4.98 2.98
N ASP A 152 -10.73 -3.85 2.59
CA ASP A 152 -10.01 -2.59 2.35
C ASP A 152 -10.80 -1.44 3.00
N PRO A 153 -10.67 -1.24 4.33
CA PRO A 153 -11.50 -0.30 5.06
C PRO A 153 -11.12 1.15 4.79
N CYS A 154 -12.13 2.02 4.70
CA CYS A 154 -12.00 3.46 4.65
C CYS A 154 -11.73 4.00 6.07
N ILE A 155 -10.48 4.30 6.40
CA ILE A 155 -10.09 4.79 7.73
C ILE A 155 -9.96 6.30 7.72
N ARG A 156 -10.87 6.99 8.43
CA ARG A 156 -10.82 8.45 8.57
C ARG A 156 -9.96 8.90 9.74
N PHE A 157 -10.11 8.25 10.90
CA PHE A 157 -9.39 8.58 12.12
C PHE A 157 -8.49 7.43 12.53
N GLU A 158 -7.23 7.73 12.75
CA GLU A 158 -6.25 6.80 13.29
C GLU A 158 -6.28 6.78 14.82
N GLN A 159 -5.62 5.76 15.40
CA GLN A 159 -5.43 5.69 16.83
C GLN A 159 -4.52 6.83 17.30
N VAL A 160 -4.89 7.46 18.42
CA VAL A 160 -4.06 8.48 19.08
C VAL A 160 -2.86 7.79 19.72
N SER A 161 -1.72 7.80 19.03
CA SER A 161 -0.46 7.21 19.51
C SER A 161 0.39 8.18 20.32
N VAL A 162 0.19 9.47 20.12
CA VAL A 162 0.89 10.57 20.82
C VAL A 162 -0.16 11.56 21.32
N ALA A 163 -0.28 11.68 22.63
CA ALA A 163 -1.35 12.47 23.28
C ALA A 163 -1.36 13.95 22.87
N ASP A 164 -0.16 14.53 22.63
CA ASP A 164 0.01 15.94 22.31
C ASP A 164 0.00 16.24 20.80
N ALA A 165 -0.30 15.25 19.96
CA ALA A 165 -0.40 15.45 18.52
C ALA A 165 -1.79 15.97 18.13
N ASP A 166 -1.87 17.01 17.31
CA ASP A 166 -3.12 17.67 16.94
C ASP A 166 -3.90 16.98 15.84
N ALA A 167 -3.26 16.19 14.99
CA ALA A 167 -3.88 15.61 13.80
C ALA A 167 -3.85 14.09 13.83
N HIS A 168 -5.04 13.46 13.85
CA HIS A 168 -5.23 12.01 13.78
C HIS A 168 -6.06 11.59 12.58
N PHE A 169 -6.07 12.43 11.54
CA PHE A 169 -6.84 12.20 10.32
C PHE A 169 -5.96 11.62 9.22
N ASN A 170 -6.49 10.64 8.53
CA ASN A 170 -5.93 10.27 7.24
C ASN A 170 -6.25 11.32 6.17
N CYS A 171 -5.44 11.40 5.13
CA CYS A 171 -5.78 12.24 3.98
C CYS A 171 -7.09 11.75 3.33
N PRO A 172 -7.82 12.62 2.61
CA PRO A 172 -9.09 12.25 1.97
C PRO A 172 -8.98 11.03 1.05
N VAL A 173 -7.83 10.85 0.40
CA VAL A 173 -7.58 9.69 -0.46
C VAL A 173 -7.59 8.40 0.35
N VAL A 174 -6.79 8.29 1.40
CA VAL A 174 -6.78 7.10 2.29
C VAL A 174 -8.16 6.84 2.89
N ALA A 175 -8.86 7.92 3.27
CA ALA A 175 -10.17 7.82 3.92
C ALA A 175 -11.31 7.32 3.00
N SER A 176 -11.16 7.36 1.66
CA SER A 176 -12.26 7.05 0.75
C SER A 176 -11.86 6.29 -0.52
N TYR A 177 -10.58 6.03 -0.74
CA TYR A 177 -10.12 5.41 -1.98
C TYR A 177 -10.66 3.99 -2.22
N PRO A 178 -10.94 3.15 -1.19
CA PRO A 178 -11.60 1.87 -1.41
C PRO A 178 -12.97 1.97 -2.11
N GLU A 179 -13.71 3.08 -1.95
CA GLU A 179 -14.95 3.32 -2.69
C GLU A 179 -14.69 3.66 -4.17
N VAL A 180 -13.59 4.34 -4.47
CA VAL A 180 -13.13 4.57 -5.85
C VAL A 180 -12.75 3.23 -6.51
N ILE A 181 -12.04 2.36 -5.78
CA ILE A 181 -11.73 0.99 -6.21
C ILE A 181 -13.00 0.22 -6.54
N ARG A 182 -13.99 0.23 -5.65
CA ARG A 182 -15.30 -0.43 -5.83
C ARG A 182 -15.99 -0.01 -7.15
N ALA A 183 -15.89 1.28 -7.48
CA ALA A 183 -16.56 1.84 -8.65
C ALA A 183 -15.82 1.56 -9.97
N ASN A 184 -14.48 1.40 -9.94
CA ASN A 184 -13.66 1.42 -11.15
C ASN A 184 -12.94 0.10 -11.46
N VAL A 185 -12.77 -0.81 -10.49
CA VAL A 185 -12.13 -2.10 -10.71
C VAL A 185 -13.17 -3.12 -11.19
N GLU A 186 -13.24 -3.33 -12.50
CA GLU A 186 -14.25 -4.18 -13.14
C GLU A 186 -14.09 -5.65 -12.74
N SER A 187 -12.86 -6.13 -12.57
CA SER A 187 -12.56 -7.50 -12.18
C SER A 187 -13.24 -7.93 -10.86
N LEU A 188 -13.56 -7.00 -9.97
CA LEU A 188 -14.34 -7.30 -8.76
C LEU A 188 -15.73 -7.86 -9.12
N ARG A 189 -16.37 -7.30 -10.13
CA ARG A 189 -17.69 -7.76 -10.60
C ARG A 189 -17.57 -9.02 -11.44
N ASP A 190 -16.64 -9.03 -12.41
CA ASP A 190 -16.47 -10.11 -13.37
C ASP A 190 -16.09 -11.41 -12.68
N GLU A 191 -15.26 -11.34 -11.65
CA GLU A 191 -14.79 -12.46 -10.85
C GLU A 191 -15.64 -12.74 -9.60
N ASN A 192 -16.74 -12.00 -9.43
CA ASN A 192 -17.63 -12.07 -8.26
C ASN A 192 -16.85 -11.99 -6.93
N VAL A 193 -16.07 -10.93 -6.79
CA VAL A 193 -15.25 -10.64 -5.60
C VAL A 193 -15.96 -9.63 -4.71
N GLU A 194 -16.19 -9.97 -3.46
CA GLU A 194 -16.74 -9.07 -2.45
C GLU A 194 -15.64 -8.10 -1.94
N LEU A 195 -15.78 -6.80 -2.23
CA LEU A 195 -14.96 -5.77 -1.61
C LEU A 195 -15.68 -5.23 -0.37
N ILE A 196 -15.11 -5.49 0.80
CA ILE A 196 -15.59 -5.03 2.11
C ILE A 196 -14.82 -3.75 2.45
N SER A 197 -15.43 -2.57 2.21
CA SER A 197 -14.81 -1.25 2.38
C SER A 197 -15.60 -0.36 3.34
N PRO A 198 -15.78 -0.79 4.62
CA PRO A 198 -16.54 0.00 5.57
C PRO A 198 -15.80 1.28 5.97
N PHE A 199 -16.56 2.33 6.28
CA PHE A 199 -16.01 3.51 6.94
C PHE A 199 -15.81 3.20 8.42
N LEU A 200 -14.56 3.29 8.88
CA LEU A 200 -14.14 2.98 10.24
C LEU A 200 -13.31 4.10 10.86
N SER A 201 -13.30 4.09 12.19
CA SER A 201 -12.41 4.90 13.01
C SER A 201 -11.64 4.00 13.97
N LEU A 202 -10.33 4.21 14.09
CA LEU A 202 -9.48 3.50 15.04
C LEU A 202 -9.32 4.24 16.38
N ALA A 203 -10.00 5.40 16.52
CA ALA A 203 -9.88 6.23 17.73
C ALA A 203 -10.61 5.64 18.96
N ASP A 204 -11.63 4.81 18.76
CA ASP A 204 -12.45 4.21 19.84
C ASP A 204 -12.50 2.68 19.61
N PRO A 205 -11.74 1.90 20.40
CA PRO A 205 -11.70 0.45 20.22
C PRO A 205 -13.03 -0.26 20.49
N ALA A 206 -13.87 0.25 21.41
CA ALA A 206 -15.16 -0.36 21.72
C ALA A 206 -16.13 -0.22 20.54
N LYS A 207 -16.27 1.00 20.01
CA LYS A 207 -17.08 1.24 18.81
C LYS A 207 -16.56 0.50 17.58
N LEU A 208 -15.24 0.38 17.46
CA LEU A 208 -14.64 -0.40 16.38
C LEU A 208 -15.02 -1.88 16.49
N ALA A 209 -14.99 -2.48 17.68
CA ALA A 209 -15.40 -3.87 17.92
C ALA A 209 -16.86 -4.09 17.55
N GLU A 210 -17.77 -3.23 18.02
CA GLU A 210 -19.20 -3.26 17.64
C GLU A 210 -19.36 -3.20 16.12
N ARG A 211 -18.66 -2.27 15.48
CA ARG A 211 -18.74 -2.09 14.02
C ARG A 211 -18.20 -3.28 13.24
N LEU A 212 -17.12 -3.90 13.71
CA LEU A 212 -16.59 -5.13 13.09
C LEU A 212 -17.54 -6.31 13.25
N ALA A 213 -18.21 -6.44 14.40
CA ALA A 213 -19.24 -7.46 14.60
C ALA A 213 -20.42 -7.29 13.63
N GLU A 214 -20.88 -6.06 13.40
CA GLU A 214 -21.91 -5.77 12.40
C GLU A 214 -21.46 -6.16 10.97
N ILE A 215 -20.24 -5.77 10.57
CA ILE A 215 -19.70 -6.04 9.23
C ILE A 215 -19.56 -7.54 8.96
N PHE A 216 -19.13 -8.29 9.97
CA PHE A 216 -18.90 -9.74 9.87
C PHE A 216 -19.99 -10.58 10.54
N ALA A 217 -21.19 -10.00 10.76
CA ALA A 217 -22.30 -10.71 11.40
C ALA A 217 -22.72 -11.98 10.64
N ASN A 218 -22.70 -11.95 9.31
CA ASN A 218 -23.01 -13.11 8.48
C ASN A 218 -21.97 -14.24 8.61
N ASP A 219 -20.77 -13.93 9.09
CA ASP A 219 -19.72 -14.89 9.40
C ASP A 219 -19.78 -15.36 10.88
N GLY A 220 -20.79 -14.95 11.63
CA GLY A 220 -20.99 -15.30 13.05
C GLY A 220 -19.98 -14.62 13.98
N VAL A 221 -19.55 -13.40 13.66
CA VAL A 221 -18.74 -12.57 14.58
C VAL A 221 -19.66 -11.80 15.51
N THR A 222 -19.38 -11.87 16.80
CA THR A 222 -20.14 -11.18 17.87
C THR A 222 -19.18 -10.33 18.71
N VAL A 223 -19.73 -9.38 19.45
CA VAL A 223 -19.01 -8.64 20.50
C VAL A 223 -19.28 -9.40 21.81
N ASP A 224 -18.25 -10.10 22.31
CA ASP A 224 -18.24 -10.73 23.64
C ASP A 224 -17.17 -10.10 24.52
#